data_9d25f7fc1a34d4f1bee0f82a7f54ba20
#
_entry.id   9d25f7fc1a34d4f1bee0f82a7f54ba20
#
_cell.length_a   1.000
_cell.length_b   1.000
_cell.length_c   1.000
_cell.angle_alpha   90.00
_cell.angle_beta   90.00
_cell.angle_gamma   90.00
#
_symmetry.space_group_name_H-M   'P 1'
#
loop_
_entity.id
_entity.type
_entity.pdbx_description
1 polymer ?
#
loop_
_entity_poly.entity_id
_entity_poly.type
_entity_poly.pdbx_seq_one_letter_code
_entity_poly.pdbx_strand_id
1 'polypeptide(L)'
;MKEKTSNSEILKTLGKNIKQIRLLKGLTQENLANDLDKSVNFISLLENGATGISIQSLVDICKVLECDVNSLFVNIVPTIDNNLPFEREFKYFEGKDKEIVDNLIRYIVDSKG
;
A
#
# COMPACT_ATOMS: atom_id res chain seq x y z
N MET A 1 -22.02 -12.08 6.88
CA MET A 1 -22.32 -11.14 5.87
C MET A 1 -21.23 -10.11 5.66
N LYS A 2 -21.04 -9.74 4.45
CA LYS A 2 -19.89 -8.91 4.13
C LYS A 2 -20.32 -7.49 3.93
N GLU A 3 -19.77 -6.63 4.74
CA GLU A 3 -19.95 -5.22 4.53
C GLU A 3 -19.04 -4.75 3.43
N LYS A 4 -19.57 -3.96 2.52
CA LYS A 4 -18.75 -3.32 1.52
C LYS A 4 -18.14 -2.08 2.12
N THR A 5 -16.82 -1.99 2.06
CA THR A 5 -16.14 -0.75 2.43
C THR A 5 -16.47 0.29 1.38
N SER A 6 -16.94 1.46 1.79
CA SER A 6 -17.28 2.52 0.86
C SER A 6 -16.01 3.10 0.24
N ASN A 7 -16.15 3.59 -0.98
CA ASN A 7 -15.06 4.25 -1.66
C ASN A 7 -14.57 5.48 -0.88
N SER A 8 -15.49 6.18 -0.25
CA SER A 8 -15.17 7.34 0.58
C SER A 8 -14.28 6.97 1.77
N GLU A 9 -14.57 5.85 2.42
CA GLU A 9 -13.76 5.37 3.55
C GLU A 9 -12.38 4.94 3.10
N ILE A 10 -12.29 4.28 1.96
CA ILE A 10 -11.01 3.87 1.39
C ILE A 10 -10.14 5.09 1.12
N LEU A 11 -10.70 6.11 0.49
CA LEU A 11 -9.94 7.32 0.14
C LEU A 11 -9.48 8.07 1.37
N LYS A 12 -10.30 8.15 2.41
CA LYS A 12 -9.92 8.82 3.65
C LYS A 12 -8.76 8.10 4.34
N THR A 13 -8.83 6.79 4.42
CA THR A 13 -7.78 6.00 5.06
C THR A 13 -6.50 6.05 4.24
N LEU A 14 -6.61 5.92 2.93
CA LEU A 14 -5.46 6.02 2.04
C LEU A 14 -4.78 7.38 2.17
N GLY A 15 -5.56 8.44 2.15
CA GLY A 15 -5.02 9.81 2.28
C GLY A 15 -4.31 10.01 3.61
N LYS A 16 -4.89 9.49 4.70
CA LYS A 16 -4.27 9.54 6.01
C LYS A 16 -2.95 8.78 6.03
N ASN A 17 -2.91 7.61 5.42
CA ASN A 17 -1.69 6.80 5.35
C ASN A 17 -0.60 7.53 4.57
N ILE A 18 -0.95 8.12 3.45
CA ILE A 18 -0.01 8.91 2.65
C ILE A 18 0.57 10.05 3.47
N LYS A 19 -0.29 10.79 4.16
CA LYS A 19 0.14 11.89 5.01
C LYS A 19 1.10 11.44 6.09
N GLN A 20 0.79 10.35 6.78
CA GLN A 20 1.63 9.82 7.84
C GLN A 20 3.01 9.42 7.32
N ILE A 21 3.07 8.74 6.18
CA ILE A 21 4.33 8.33 5.59
C ILE A 21 5.13 9.57 5.16
N ARG A 22 4.45 10.53 4.54
CA ARG A 22 5.09 11.79 4.13
C ARG A 22 5.76 12.48 5.32
N LEU A 23 5.03 12.58 6.43
CA LEU A 23 5.56 13.22 7.64
C LEU A 23 6.73 12.43 8.23
N LEU A 24 6.65 11.11 8.22
CA LEU A 24 7.76 10.26 8.67
C LEU A 24 9.01 10.46 7.82
N LYS A 25 8.84 10.77 6.55
CA LYS A 25 9.97 11.03 5.65
C LYS A 25 10.47 12.46 5.73
N GLY A 26 9.83 13.29 6.55
CA GLY A 26 10.22 14.69 6.70
C GLY A 26 9.84 15.58 5.53
N LEU A 27 8.85 15.18 4.75
CA LEU A 27 8.44 15.93 3.56
C LEU A 27 7.22 16.81 3.85
N THR A 28 7.21 18.00 3.24
CA THR A 28 6.05 18.86 3.24
C THR A 28 5.11 18.45 2.11
N GLN A 29 3.88 18.94 2.14
CA GLN A 29 2.96 18.75 1.02
C GLN A 29 3.54 19.34 -0.27
N GLU A 30 4.22 20.47 -0.15
CA GLU A 30 4.86 21.11 -1.29
C GLU A 30 5.97 20.25 -1.88
N ASN A 31 6.81 19.66 -1.03
CA ASN A 31 7.86 18.73 -1.49
C ASN A 31 7.25 17.56 -2.25
N LEU A 32 6.21 16.95 -1.69
CA LEU A 32 5.56 15.81 -2.33
C LEU A 32 4.92 16.22 -3.64
N ALA A 33 4.27 17.38 -3.67
CA ALA A 33 3.65 17.88 -4.89
C ALA A 33 4.67 18.09 -6.00
N ASN A 34 5.80 18.72 -5.66
CA ASN A 34 6.87 18.94 -6.63
C ASN A 34 7.43 17.64 -7.18
N ASP A 35 7.66 16.66 -6.30
CA ASP A 35 8.22 15.38 -6.72
C ASP A 35 7.25 14.57 -7.57
N LEU A 36 5.96 14.79 -7.39
CA LEU A 36 4.92 14.12 -8.18
C LEU A 36 4.49 14.91 -9.41
N ASP A 37 5.03 16.10 -9.58
CA ASP A 37 4.60 17.03 -10.63
C ASP A 37 3.10 17.32 -10.55
N LYS A 38 2.64 17.59 -9.34
CA LYS A 38 1.25 17.91 -9.02
C LYS A 38 1.18 19.19 -8.24
N SER A 39 -0.03 19.73 -8.09
CA SER A 39 -0.24 20.92 -7.27
C SER A 39 -0.30 20.55 -5.79
N VAL A 40 0.02 21.51 -4.92
CA VAL A 40 -0.16 21.36 -3.48
C VAL A 40 -1.63 21.10 -3.16
N ASN A 41 -2.52 21.76 -3.88
CA ASN A 41 -3.96 21.55 -3.70
C ASN A 41 -4.36 20.09 -3.96
N PHE A 42 -3.78 19.48 -4.99
CA PHE A 42 -4.04 18.05 -5.26
C PHE A 42 -3.59 17.19 -4.08
N ILE A 43 -2.41 17.45 -3.53
CA ILE A 43 -1.90 16.68 -2.38
C ILE A 43 -2.82 16.88 -1.17
N SER A 44 -3.27 18.10 -0.93
CA SER A 44 -4.19 18.39 0.16
C SER A 44 -5.50 17.61 0.01
N LEU A 45 -6.08 17.61 -1.18
CA LEU A 45 -7.30 16.85 -1.46
C LEU A 45 -7.07 15.36 -1.29
N LEU A 46 -5.94 14.88 -1.78
CA LEU A 46 -5.58 13.47 -1.69
C LEU A 46 -5.47 13.02 -0.23
N GLU A 47 -4.75 13.79 0.58
CA GLU A 47 -4.54 13.46 1.99
C GLU A 47 -5.81 13.56 2.83
N ASN A 48 -6.76 14.36 2.40
CA ASN A 48 -8.06 14.48 3.05
C ASN A 48 -9.09 13.49 2.54
N GLY A 49 -8.72 12.67 1.56
CA GLY A 49 -9.64 11.70 0.97
C GLY A 49 -10.72 12.34 0.12
N ALA A 50 -10.48 13.55 -0.36
CA ALA A 50 -11.45 14.32 -1.13
C ALA A 50 -11.31 14.13 -2.64
N THR A 51 -10.35 13.35 -3.08
CA THR A 51 -10.17 13.04 -4.50
C THR A 51 -9.79 11.58 -4.67
N GLY A 52 -10.14 11.02 -5.82
CA GLY A 52 -9.66 9.70 -6.18
C GLY A 52 -8.19 9.74 -6.57
N ILE A 53 -7.64 8.57 -6.77
CA ILE A 53 -6.25 8.44 -7.17
C ILE A 53 -6.16 7.44 -8.33
N SER A 54 -5.39 7.78 -9.34
CA SER A 54 -5.12 6.86 -10.42
C SER A 54 -4.06 5.84 -10.00
N ILE A 55 -4.04 4.72 -10.67
CA ILE A 55 -3.00 3.70 -10.41
C ILE A 55 -1.62 4.27 -10.68
N GLN A 56 -1.47 5.08 -11.72
CA GLN A 56 -0.20 5.73 -12.03
C GLN A 56 0.25 6.62 -10.87
N SER A 57 -0.64 7.44 -10.34
CA SER A 57 -0.30 8.30 -9.19
C SER A 57 0.05 7.48 -7.97
N LEU A 58 -0.64 6.36 -7.75
CA LEU A 58 -0.34 5.48 -6.63
C LEU A 58 1.08 4.92 -6.73
N VAL A 59 1.48 4.47 -7.91
CA VAL A 59 2.83 3.98 -8.15
C VAL A 59 3.86 5.08 -7.93
N ASP A 60 3.59 6.27 -8.45
CA ASP A 60 4.50 7.41 -8.32
C ASP A 60 4.67 7.81 -6.85
N ILE A 61 3.59 7.79 -6.07
CA ILE A 61 3.65 8.09 -4.64
C ILE A 61 4.54 7.08 -3.93
N CYS A 62 4.38 5.80 -4.22
CA CYS A 62 5.22 4.75 -3.63
C CYS A 62 6.70 4.99 -3.94
N LYS A 63 7.02 5.39 -5.15
CA LYS A 63 8.40 5.68 -5.55
C LYS A 63 8.96 6.89 -4.82
N VAL A 64 8.20 7.97 -4.77
CA VAL A 64 8.64 9.20 -4.11
C VAL A 64 8.80 9.00 -2.61
N LEU A 65 7.86 8.34 -1.98
CA LEU A 65 7.90 8.09 -0.55
C LEU A 65 8.80 6.91 -0.17
N GLU A 66 9.32 6.20 -1.16
CA GLU A 66 10.17 5.03 -0.94
C GLU A 66 9.48 4.02 -0.02
N CYS A 67 8.24 3.71 -0.34
CA CYS A 67 7.46 2.74 0.40
C CYS A 67 6.80 1.75 -0.56
N ASP A 68 6.34 0.63 -0.02
CA ASP A 68 5.58 -0.31 -0.81
C ASP A 68 4.08 -0.01 -0.73
N VAL A 69 3.32 -0.66 -1.58
CA VAL A 69 1.88 -0.45 -1.63
C VAL A 69 1.20 -0.91 -0.34
N ASN A 70 1.77 -1.90 0.34
CA ASN A 70 1.20 -2.39 1.59
C ASN A 70 1.18 -1.30 2.66
N SER A 71 2.21 -0.46 2.70
CA SER A 71 2.26 0.65 3.63
C SER A 71 1.14 1.66 3.39
N LEU A 72 0.76 1.86 2.14
CA LEU A 72 -0.33 2.77 1.79
C LEU A 72 -1.70 2.17 2.12
N PHE A 73 -1.83 0.85 2.09
CA PHE A 73 -3.11 0.19 2.30
C PHE A 73 -3.32 -0.35 3.72
N VAL A 74 -2.49 0.08 4.65
CA VAL A 74 -2.68 -0.27 6.06
C VAL A 74 -4.08 0.18 6.50
N ASN A 75 -4.80 -0.71 7.16
CA ASN A 75 -6.17 -0.51 7.64
C ASN A 75 -7.22 -0.37 6.53
N ILE A 76 -6.85 -0.59 5.28
CA ILE A 76 -7.80 -0.61 4.16
C ILE A 76 -8.13 -2.05 3.80
N VAL A 77 -7.11 -2.87 3.66
CA VAL A 77 -7.26 -4.28 3.35
C VAL A 77 -6.89 -5.06 4.61
N PRO A 78 -7.70 -6.02 5.02
CA PRO A 78 -7.38 -6.82 6.19
C PRO A 78 -6.02 -7.48 6.01
N THR A 79 -5.19 -7.38 7.05
CA THR A 79 -3.92 -8.08 7.05
C THR A 79 -4.20 -9.56 7.28
N ILE A 80 -3.47 -10.39 6.58
CA ILE A 80 -3.49 -11.83 6.85
C ILE A 80 -2.78 -12.03 8.18
N ASP A 81 -3.47 -12.66 9.11
CA ASP A 81 -2.90 -12.98 10.40
C ASP A 81 -1.70 -13.89 10.19
N ASN A 82 -0.56 -13.47 10.70
CA ASN A 82 0.67 -14.25 10.57
C ASN A 82 0.61 -15.59 11.29
N ASN A 83 -0.32 -15.75 12.21
CA ASN A 83 -0.56 -17.04 12.86
C ASN A 83 -1.48 -17.92 12.04
N LEU A 84 -2.11 -17.32 11.08
CA LEU A 84 -2.82 -18.15 10.14
C LEU A 84 -1.85 -18.64 9.15
N PRO A 85 -1.93 -19.55 8.98
CA PRO A 85 -1.42 -20.74 8.56
C PRO A 85 -0.87 -20.60 7.23
N PHE A 86 0.27 -20.01 7.25
CA PHE A 86 1.28 -20.32 6.30
C PHE A 86 1.32 -21.83 6.11
N GLU A 87 1.21 -22.57 7.23
CA GLU A 87 1.14 -24.01 7.18
C GLU A 87 -0.06 -24.54 6.41
N ARG A 88 -1.22 -23.90 6.59
CA ARG A 88 -2.43 -24.29 5.88
C ARG A 88 -2.33 -23.98 4.39
N GLU A 89 -1.73 -22.88 4.06
CA GLU A 89 -1.49 -22.53 2.67
C GLU A 89 -0.43 -23.39 2.03
N PHE A 90 0.60 -23.75 2.76
CA PHE A 90 1.60 -24.67 2.28
C PHE A 90 1.01 -26.05 1.96
N LYS A 91 0.10 -26.53 2.80
CA LYS A 91 -0.59 -27.77 2.51
C LYS A 91 -1.47 -27.68 1.28
N TYR A 92 -2.06 -26.52 1.06
CA TYR A 92 -2.89 -26.27 -0.09
C TYR A 92 -2.06 -26.29 -1.37
N PHE A 93 -0.83 -25.84 -1.30
CA PHE A 93 0.08 -25.75 -2.45
C PHE A 93 1.04 -26.92 -2.54
N GLU A 94 0.69 -28.07 -2.01
CA GLU A 94 1.53 -29.24 -2.18
C GLU A 94 1.64 -29.65 -3.65
N GLY A 95 2.78 -30.18 -4.01
CA GLY A 95 3.03 -30.63 -5.36
C GLY A 95 3.60 -29.54 -6.24
N LYS A 96 3.06 -29.41 -7.43
CA LYS A 96 3.58 -28.45 -8.42
C LYS A 96 3.45 -27.00 -8.00
N ASP A 97 2.57 -26.70 -7.06
CA ASP A 97 2.39 -25.35 -6.58
C ASP A 97 3.45 -24.93 -5.58
N LYS A 98 4.18 -25.90 -5.06
CA LYS A 98 5.27 -25.63 -4.13
C LYS A 98 6.35 -24.77 -4.76
N GLU A 99 6.60 -24.94 -6.04
CA GLU A 99 7.58 -24.12 -6.75
C GLU A 99 7.19 -22.65 -6.74
N ILE A 100 5.91 -22.35 -6.90
CA ILE A 100 5.41 -20.98 -6.86
C ILE A 100 5.63 -20.38 -5.47
N VAL A 101 5.35 -21.15 -4.43
CA VAL A 101 5.55 -20.70 -3.05
C VAL A 101 7.03 -20.47 -2.78
N ASP A 102 7.90 -21.36 -3.22
CA ASP A 102 9.35 -21.21 -3.04
C ASP A 102 9.86 -19.97 -3.75
N ASN A 103 9.36 -19.68 -4.93
CA ASN A 103 9.72 -18.47 -5.67
C ASN A 103 9.26 -17.21 -4.96
N LEU A 104 8.08 -17.24 -4.38
CA LEU A 104 7.54 -16.12 -3.62
C LEU A 104 8.38 -15.85 -2.38
N ILE A 105 8.74 -16.90 -1.66
CA ILE A 105 9.59 -16.78 -0.47
C ILE A 105 10.95 -16.20 -0.85
N ARG A 106 11.52 -16.68 -1.95
CA ARG A 106 12.80 -16.17 -2.44
C ARG A 106 12.71 -14.70 -2.79
N TYR A 107 11.63 -14.28 -3.42
CA TYR A 107 11.39 -12.87 -3.73
C TYR A 107 11.36 -12.02 -2.47
N ILE A 108 10.66 -12.46 -1.44
CA ILE A 108 10.57 -11.75 -0.18
C ILE A 108 11.95 -11.63 0.48
N VAL A 109 12.71 -12.69 0.49
CA VAL A 109 14.06 -12.70 1.07
C VAL A 109 14.97 -11.75 0.30
N ASP A 110 14.94 -11.80 -1.02
CA ASP A 110 15.77 -10.93 -1.86
C ASP A 110 15.42 -9.45 -1.68
N SER A 111 14.14 -9.14 -1.48
CA SER A 111 13.73 -7.75 -1.31
C SER A 111 14.14 -7.18 0.04
N LYS A 112 14.45 -8.02 1.00
CA LYS A 112 14.96 -7.59 2.32
C LYS A 112 16.48 -7.46 2.33
N GLY A 113 17.11 -8.08 1.40
CA GLY A 113 18.56 -8.01 1.24
C GLY A 113 18.99 -6.71 0.65
#